data_1a45ee610f38af3b985d783ee1cc8b75
#
_entry.id   1a45ee610f38af3b985d783ee1cc8b75
#
_cell.length_a   1.000
_cell.length_b   1.000
_cell.length_c   1.000
_cell.angle_alpha   90.00
_cell.angle_beta   90.00
_cell.angle_gamma   90.00
#
_symmetry.space_group_name_H-M   'P 1'
#
loop_
_entity.id
_entity.type
_entity.pdbx_description
1 polymer ?
#
loop_
_entity_poly.entity_id
_entity_poly.type
_entity_poly.pdbx_seq_one_letter_code
_entity_poly.pdbx_strand_id
1 'polypeptide(L)'
;MDIKTVFEIIAKEYPEAKKQKLKNHPLTKFIRTEVPKSFREDLGETISKYKVMVAKHAGNWSRVAWIVISDTRVTESAARGYYPVYSFFENGKKIMLSLGQGYKDIKTKYKKEADNILISRGIILKNKAGDFKKYGFKNVHGTKITIKSDKEREVWVKSCAFGKIYDVKNMPSNNDLINDIKNILNIYENIIQNGGTSELIENIDPEEVEMIKDLSGSEKKALKKHREHEKYYIKTDPKLIKNLKKKFDYTCQACNLKFEKIYGNYNDKLDYVEAHHIVPKAEILKKIDLNEELGRDENDFAILCANCHRMIHKYGCPSLDEFKGKIQVDYKNFLKDK
;
A
#
# COMPACT_ATOMS: atom_id res chain seq x y z
N MET A 1 31.58 -9.93 4.29
CA MET A 1 30.82 -10.25 5.54
C MET A 1 29.39 -10.59 5.15
N ASP A 2 28.82 -11.59 5.81
CA ASP A 2 27.41 -11.93 5.59
C ASP A 2 26.44 -10.93 6.24
N ILE A 3 25.17 -10.98 5.84
CA ILE A 3 24.10 -10.08 6.34
C ILE A 3 23.97 -10.17 7.85
N LYS A 4 24.04 -11.38 8.44
CA LYS A 4 23.93 -11.60 9.89
C LYS A 4 24.99 -10.82 10.64
N THR A 5 26.25 -11.00 10.27
CA THR A 5 27.39 -10.32 10.88
C THR A 5 27.28 -8.80 10.81
N VAL A 6 26.88 -8.27 9.64
CA VAL A 6 26.65 -6.83 9.44
C VAL A 6 25.53 -6.31 10.37
N PHE A 7 24.44 -7.08 10.52
CA PHE A 7 23.34 -6.70 11.39
C PHE A 7 23.70 -6.70 12.87
N GLU A 8 24.47 -7.69 13.33
CA GLU A 8 24.95 -7.78 14.70
C GLU A 8 25.86 -6.60 15.06
N ILE A 9 26.76 -6.20 14.14
CA ILE A 9 27.63 -5.02 14.33
C ILE A 9 26.79 -3.74 14.43
N ILE A 10 25.85 -3.53 13.51
CA ILE A 10 24.97 -2.34 13.53
C ILE A 10 24.15 -2.31 14.83
N ALA A 11 23.53 -3.41 15.21
CA ALA A 11 22.72 -3.49 16.43
C ALA A 11 23.53 -3.18 17.69
N LYS A 12 24.77 -3.67 17.77
CA LYS A 12 25.67 -3.46 18.91
C LYS A 12 26.19 -2.03 18.98
N GLU A 13 26.65 -1.49 17.85
CA GLU A 13 27.39 -0.22 17.83
C GLU A 13 26.51 1.03 17.69
N TYR A 14 25.37 0.92 16.99
CA TYR A 14 24.53 2.09 16.69
C TYR A 14 24.03 2.86 17.92
N PRO A 15 23.61 2.20 19.04
CA PRO A 15 23.15 2.90 20.24
C PRO A 15 24.21 3.82 20.86
N GLU A 16 25.49 3.41 20.84
CA GLU A 16 26.60 4.20 21.38
C GLU A 16 27.11 5.24 20.37
N ALA A 17 27.21 4.88 19.09
CA ALA A 17 27.60 5.78 18.01
C ALA A 17 26.67 7.00 17.95
N LYS A 18 25.38 6.79 18.19
CA LYS A 18 24.36 7.86 18.17
C LYS A 18 24.56 8.96 19.21
N LYS A 19 25.31 8.68 20.27
CA LYS A 19 25.67 9.66 21.31
C LYS A 19 26.86 10.53 20.89
N GLN A 20 27.54 10.20 19.79
CA GLN A 20 28.74 10.83 19.30
C GLN A 20 28.45 11.72 18.10
N LYS A 21 29.44 12.57 17.72
CA LYS A 21 29.33 13.39 16.50
C LYS A 21 29.22 12.52 15.25
N LEU A 22 28.24 12.81 14.41
CA LEU A 22 27.98 12.07 13.18
C LEU A 22 29.09 12.22 12.12
N LYS A 23 29.64 13.44 12.00
CA LYS A 23 30.59 13.78 10.93
C LYS A 23 31.82 12.86 10.96
N ASN A 24 32.03 12.13 9.86
CA ASN A 24 33.14 11.17 9.68
C ASN A 24 33.14 9.98 10.68
N HIS A 25 32.03 9.67 11.31
CA HIS A 25 31.96 8.54 12.24
C HIS A 25 32.16 7.21 11.48
N PRO A 26 33.05 6.28 11.96
CA PRO A 26 33.40 5.04 11.23
C PRO A 26 32.18 4.18 10.90
N LEU A 27 31.21 4.08 11.82
CA LEU A 27 30.00 3.30 11.63
C LEU A 27 29.15 3.78 10.44
N THR A 28 29.16 5.09 10.14
CA THR A 28 28.43 5.60 8.97
C THR A 28 29.03 5.13 7.66
N LYS A 29 30.37 5.08 7.60
CA LYS A 29 31.10 4.51 6.44
C LYS A 29 30.82 3.01 6.35
N PHE A 30 30.93 2.29 7.46
CA PHE A 30 30.63 0.86 7.54
C PHE A 30 29.23 0.54 7.00
N ILE A 31 28.19 1.21 7.51
CA ILE A 31 26.81 0.98 7.06
C ILE A 31 26.65 1.24 5.56
N ARG A 32 27.27 2.28 5.03
CA ARG A 32 27.16 2.65 3.60
C ARG A 32 27.89 1.69 2.67
N THR A 33 28.95 1.05 3.13
CA THR A 33 29.78 0.14 2.29
C THR A 33 29.39 -1.31 2.51
N GLU A 34 29.32 -1.77 3.75
CA GLU A 34 29.15 -3.20 4.06
C GLU A 34 27.71 -3.68 3.89
N VAL A 35 26.70 -2.84 4.16
CA VAL A 35 25.31 -3.26 3.94
C VAL A 35 25.02 -3.56 2.48
N PRO A 36 25.22 -2.66 1.51
CA PRO A 36 24.96 -3.00 0.12
C PRO A 36 25.85 -4.14 -0.41
N LYS A 37 27.07 -4.29 0.13
CA LYS A 37 28.00 -5.36 -0.23
C LYS A 37 27.47 -6.71 0.23
N SER A 38 27.14 -6.87 1.52
CA SER A 38 26.61 -8.12 2.07
C SER A 38 25.32 -8.56 1.40
N PHE A 39 24.41 -7.63 1.10
CA PHE A 39 23.19 -7.95 0.35
C PHE A 39 23.46 -8.47 -1.05
N ARG A 40 24.45 -7.91 -1.76
CA ARG A 40 24.85 -8.41 -3.09
C ARG A 40 25.51 -9.78 -3.00
N GLU A 41 26.40 -10.00 -2.02
CA GLU A 41 27.11 -11.26 -1.84
C GLU A 41 26.16 -12.40 -1.47
N ASP A 42 25.23 -12.17 -0.53
CA ASP A 42 24.34 -13.20 -0.01
C ASP A 42 23.10 -13.48 -0.87
N LEU A 43 22.59 -12.47 -1.59
CA LEU A 43 21.37 -12.57 -2.37
C LEU A 43 21.57 -12.64 -3.89
N GLY A 44 22.75 -12.30 -4.38
CA GLY A 44 23.11 -12.37 -5.80
C GLY A 44 22.07 -11.68 -6.71
N GLU A 45 21.59 -12.40 -7.70
CA GLU A 45 20.61 -11.88 -8.67
C GLU A 45 19.27 -11.47 -8.04
N THR A 46 18.89 -12.09 -6.92
CA THR A 46 17.63 -11.76 -6.24
C THR A 46 17.54 -10.27 -5.86
N ILE A 47 18.66 -9.65 -5.47
CA ILE A 47 18.71 -8.26 -5.04
C ILE A 47 19.02 -7.28 -6.17
N SER A 48 19.48 -7.76 -7.34
CA SER A 48 20.00 -6.92 -8.42
C SER A 48 18.99 -5.89 -8.95
N LYS A 49 17.71 -6.25 -8.99
CA LYS A 49 16.61 -5.37 -9.43
C LYS A 49 16.14 -4.36 -8.38
N TYR A 50 16.65 -4.47 -7.15
CA TYR A 50 16.25 -3.60 -6.05
C TYR A 50 17.37 -2.65 -5.65
N LYS A 51 17.00 -1.49 -5.16
CA LYS A 51 17.91 -0.51 -4.59
C LYS A 51 17.99 -0.68 -3.08
N VAL A 52 19.14 -1.07 -2.57
CA VAL A 52 19.41 -1.11 -1.13
C VAL A 52 19.82 0.28 -0.66
N MET A 53 19.00 0.90 0.19
CA MET A 53 19.22 2.23 0.73
C MET A 53 19.43 2.16 2.23
N VAL A 54 20.36 2.96 2.73
CA VAL A 54 20.64 3.14 4.16
C VAL A 54 20.49 4.60 4.55
N ALA A 55 20.37 4.89 5.84
CA ALA A 55 20.27 6.25 6.33
C ALA A 55 21.47 7.09 5.84
N LYS A 56 21.17 8.17 5.11
CA LYS A 56 22.21 9.08 4.59
C LYS A 56 22.85 9.94 5.66
N HIS A 57 22.24 10.02 6.86
CA HIS A 57 22.71 10.82 7.98
C HIS A 57 23.14 12.26 7.55
N ALA A 58 22.25 12.98 6.90
CA ALA A 58 22.51 14.36 6.49
C ALA A 58 22.43 15.30 7.73
N GLY A 59 23.55 15.49 8.38
CA GLY A 59 23.67 16.39 9.54
C GLY A 59 23.49 15.72 10.92
N ASN A 60 22.50 14.83 11.09
CA ASN A 60 22.19 14.18 12.38
C ASN A 60 22.01 12.67 12.22
N TRP A 61 22.25 11.95 13.30
CA TRP A 61 21.89 10.53 13.38
C TRP A 61 20.39 10.34 13.22
N SER A 62 19.99 9.34 12.44
CA SER A 62 18.62 8.84 12.49
C SER A 62 18.36 8.27 13.88
N ARG A 63 17.12 8.38 14.35
CA ARG A 63 16.77 7.83 15.67
C ARG A 63 17.07 6.34 15.77
N VAL A 64 16.83 5.61 14.70
CA VAL A 64 17.14 4.19 14.53
C VAL A 64 17.91 4.00 13.22
N ALA A 65 18.81 3.01 13.19
CA ALA A 65 19.37 2.58 11.92
C ALA A 65 18.28 1.87 11.11
N TRP A 66 18.29 2.07 9.79
CA TRP A 66 17.36 1.41 8.89
C TRP A 66 18.02 1.06 7.56
N ILE A 67 17.55 -0.02 6.95
CA ILE A 67 17.94 -0.49 5.63
C ILE A 67 16.66 -0.73 4.84
N VAL A 68 16.50 -0.02 3.75
CA VAL A 68 15.35 -0.11 2.84
C VAL A 68 15.75 -0.87 1.58
N ILE A 69 14.89 -1.77 1.14
CA ILE A 69 15.02 -2.48 -0.14
C ILE A 69 13.85 -1.99 -1.00
N SER A 70 14.14 -1.13 -1.99
CA SER A 70 13.08 -0.52 -2.81
C SER A 70 13.17 -0.95 -4.26
N ASP A 71 11.99 -1.09 -4.87
CA ASP A 71 11.85 -1.19 -6.32
C ASP A 71 11.65 0.22 -6.90
N THR A 72 12.37 0.52 -7.98
CA THR A 72 12.29 1.85 -8.63
C THR A 72 10.93 2.13 -9.24
N ARG A 73 10.16 1.08 -9.57
CA ARG A 73 8.75 1.20 -9.98
C ARG A 73 7.86 1.81 -8.88
N VAL A 74 8.24 1.64 -7.62
CA VAL A 74 7.51 2.18 -6.45
C VAL A 74 8.13 3.48 -5.96
N THR A 75 9.43 3.47 -5.68
CA THR A 75 10.12 4.64 -5.15
C THR A 75 11.65 4.52 -5.22
N GLU A 76 12.29 5.67 -5.38
CA GLU A 76 13.73 5.82 -5.21
C GLU A 76 14.11 6.52 -3.88
N SER A 77 13.13 6.78 -3.02
CA SER A 77 13.32 7.52 -1.78
C SER A 77 12.62 6.87 -0.61
N ALA A 78 13.33 6.73 0.52
CA ALA A 78 12.73 6.26 1.77
C ALA A 78 11.71 7.24 2.39
N ALA A 79 11.55 8.44 1.85
CA ALA A 79 10.57 9.41 2.32
C ALA A 79 9.14 9.13 1.83
N ARG A 80 8.99 8.33 0.77
CA ARG A 80 7.71 8.06 0.08
C ARG A 80 7.63 6.63 -0.43
N GLY A 81 6.42 6.21 -0.85
CA GLY A 81 6.16 4.87 -1.35
C GLY A 81 6.08 3.82 -0.23
N TYR A 82 6.21 2.56 -0.60
CA TYR A 82 6.23 1.41 0.31
C TYR A 82 7.35 0.45 -0.10
N TYR A 83 7.91 -0.26 0.86
CA TYR A 83 9.11 -1.08 0.64
C TYR A 83 9.39 -2.01 1.83
N PRO A 84 10.07 -3.14 1.63
CA PRO A 84 10.73 -3.87 2.70
C PRO A 84 11.76 -3.01 3.42
N VAL A 85 11.73 -3.03 4.75
CA VAL A 85 12.66 -2.26 5.58
C VAL A 85 13.11 -3.03 6.80
N TYR A 86 14.40 -3.07 7.03
CA TYR A 86 14.97 -3.42 8.31
C TYR A 86 15.09 -2.19 9.19
N SER A 87 14.69 -2.35 10.43
CA SER A 87 14.73 -1.30 11.43
C SER A 87 15.35 -1.83 12.70
N PHE A 88 16.45 -1.20 13.13
CA PHE A 88 17.19 -1.57 14.33
C PHE A 88 16.64 -0.81 15.53
N PHE A 89 16.16 -1.54 16.53
CA PHE A 89 15.57 -0.89 17.70
C PHE A 89 16.60 -0.07 18.46
N GLU A 90 16.16 1.01 19.08
CA GLU A 90 17.00 2.03 19.69
C GLU A 90 17.97 1.48 20.76
N ASN A 91 17.60 0.38 21.43
CA ASN A 91 18.40 -0.29 22.43
C ASN A 91 19.36 -1.36 21.87
N GLY A 92 19.39 -1.56 20.55
CA GLY A 92 20.20 -2.58 19.90
C GLY A 92 19.82 -4.03 20.18
N LYS A 93 18.70 -4.29 20.88
CA LYS A 93 18.33 -5.65 21.29
C LYS A 93 17.47 -6.38 20.27
N LYS A 94 16.80 -5.66 19.37
CA LYS A 94 15.88 -6.21 18.38
C LYS A 94 16.07 -5.55 17.02
N ILE A 95 15.78 -6.33 15.99
CA ILE A 95 15.73 -5.89 14.59
C ILE A 95 14.36 -6.30 14.06
N MET A 96 13.72 -5.47 13.24
CA MET A 96 12.45 -5.80 12.60
C MET A 96 12.61 -5.72 11.09
N LEU A 97 12.26 -6.78 10.38
CA LEU A 97 11.99 -6.76 8.95
C LEU A 97 10.49 -6.53 8.75
N SER A 98 10.12 -5.49 8.04
CA SER A 98 8.70 -5.15 7.80
C SER A 98 8.46 -4.63 6.39
N LEU A 99 7.21 -4.72 5.94
CA LEU A 99 6.74 -3.90 4.82
C LEU A 99 6.34 -2.54 5.38
N GLY A 100 7.18 -1.55 5.15
CA GLY A 100 7.02 -0.18 5.63
C GLY A 100 6.58 0.79 4.56
N GLN A 101 6.22 2.00 4.98
CA GLN A 101 5.83 3.11 4.11
C GLN A 101 6.66 4.36 4.42
N GLY A 102 6.96 5.15 3.40
CA GLY A 102 7.59 6.45 3.54
C GLY A 102 6.63 7.46 4.18
N TYR A 103 6.75 7.69 5.48
CA TYR A 103 5.82 8.53 6.23
C TYR A 103 6.04 10.04 6.05
N LYS A 104 7.25 10.47 5.68
CA LYS A 104 7.60 11.90 5.64
C LYS A 104 6.79 12.65 4.60
N ASP A 105 6.64 12.09 3.42
CA ASP A 105 5.85 12.65 2.33
C ASP A 105 4.36 12.72 2.72
N ILE A 106 3.81 11.62 3.25
CA ILE A 106 2.43 11.56 3.73
C ILE A 106 2.17 12.59 4.84
N LYS A 107 3.10 12.73 5.79
CA LYS A 107 2.96 13.71 6.88
C LYS A 107 2.97 15.16 6.37
N THR A 108 3.81 15.45 5.37
CA THR A 108 3.88 16.79 4.77
C THR A 108 2.58 17.11 4.03
N LYS A 109 2.05 16.18 3.25
CA LYS A 109 0.84 16.37 2.43
C LYS A 109 -0.44 16.39 3.26
N TYR A 110 -0.63 15.39 4.11
CA TYR A 110 -1.91 15.16 4.80
C TYR A 110 -1.96 15.67 6.25
N LYS A 111 -0.88 16.23 6.78
CA LYS A 111 -0.81 16.86 8.11
C LYS A 111 -1.51 16.05 9.20
N LYS A 112 -2.69 16.52 9.66
CA LYS A 112 -3.47 15.87 10.73
C LYS A 112 -4.06 14.51 10.33
N GLU A 113 -4.31 14.29 9.04
CA GLU A 113 -4.86 13.03 8.52
C GLU A 113 -3.79 11.99 8.17
N ALA A 114 -2.51 12.35 8.25
CA ALA A 114 -1.39 11.47 7.87
C ALA A 114 -1.44 10.09 8.54
N ASP A 115 -1.80 10.01 9.81
CA ASP A 115 -1.89 8.76 10.55
C ASP A 115 -2.99 7.84 10.00
N ASN A 116 -4.16 8.41 9.72
CA ASN A 116 -5.27 7.65 9.15
C ASN A 116 -4.92 7.12 7.75
N ILE A 117 -4.22 7.92 6.96
CA ILE A 117 -3.76 7.55 5.61
C ILE A 117 -2.71 6.44 5.65
N LEU A 118 -1.72 6.53 6.57
CA LEU A 118 -0.71 5.48 6.75
C LEU A 118 -1.35 4.14 7.14
N ILE A 119 -2.26 4.16 8.11
CA ILE A 119 -2.95 2.96 8.57
C ILE A 119 -3.79 2.35 7.42
N SER A 120 -4.54 3.18 6.71
CA SER A 120 -5.40 2.73 5.61
C SER A 120 -4.60 2.13 4.46
N ARG A 121 -3.51 2.79 4.04
CA ARG A 121 -2.59 2.24 3.04
C ARG A 121 -1.93 0.94 3.52
N GLY A 122 -1.61 0.83 4.81
CA GLY A 122 -1.13 -0.40 5.42
C GLY A 122 -2.14 -1.55 5.32
N ILE A 123 -3.44 -1.27 5.43
CA ILE A 123 -4.52 -2.26 5.25
C ILE A 123 -4.60 -2.72 3.79
N ILE A 124 -4.53 -1.78 2.83
CA ILE A 124 -4.48 -2.11 1.39
C ILE A 124 -3.28 -3.01 1.08
N LEU A 125 -2.10 -2.65 1.59
CA LEU A 125 -0.89 -3.44 1.39
C LEU A 125 -1.02 -4.86 1.98
N LYS A 126 -1.63 -5.00 3.16
CA LYS A 126 -1.92 -6.31 3.77
C LYS A 126 -2.87 -7.16 2.92
N ASN A 127 -3.93 -6.56 2.41
CA ASN A 127 -4.89 -7.26 1.56
C ASN A 127 -4.22 -7.81 0.27
N LYS A 128 -3.36 -6.99 -0.35
CA LYS A 128 -2.63 -7.34 -1.57
C LYS A 128 -1.43 -8.27 -1.33
N ALA A 129 -0.96 -8.40 -0.09
CA ALA A 129 0.16 -9.25 0.27
C ALA A 129 -0.16 -10.75 0.24
N GLY A 130 -1.45 -11.10 0.23
CA GLY A 130 -1.88 -12.49 0.41
C GLY A 130 -1.53 -13.04 1.79
N ASP A 131 -1.30 -14.34 1.89
CA ASP A 131 -0.97 -14.99 3.17
C ASP A 131 0.51 -14.80 3.55
N PHE A 132 0.84 -13.61 4.05
CA PHE A 132 2.18 -13.33 4.58
C PHE A 132 2.47 -14.06 5.91
N LYS A 133 1.43 -14.51 6.63
CA LYS A 133 1.57 -15.21 7.93
C LYS A 133 2.26 -16.55 7.78
N LYS A 134 2.11 -17.25 6.64
CA LYS A 134 2.78 -18.53 6.36
C LYS A 134 4.31 -18.43 6.37
N TYR A 135 4.86 -17.24 6.17
CA TYR A 135 6.31 -16.96 6.24
C TYR A 135 6.75 -16.44 7.61
N GLY A 136 5.85 -16.46 8.62
CA GLY A 136 6.13 -16.01 9.97
C GLY A 136 6.04 -14.49 10.19
N PHE A 137 5.59 -13.73 9.18
CA PHE A 137 5.27 -12.30 9.36
C PHE A 137 3.97 -12.15 10.14
N LYS A 138 3.87 -11.10 10.94
CA LYS A 138 2.72 -10.81 11.80
C LYS A 138 2.25 -9.38 11.61
N ASN A 139 1.00 -9.10 11.97
CA ASN A 139 0.52 -7.74 12.11
C ASN A 139 1.38 -6.98 13.12
N VAL A 140 1.88 -5.81 12.73
CA VAL A 140 2.71 -4.95 13.60
C VAL A 140 1.84 -4.06 14.47
N HIS A 141 0.61 -3.72 14.02
CA HIS A 141 -0.35 -2.95 14.79
C HIS A 141 -0.74 -3.70 16.07
N GLY A 142 -0.53 -3.06 17.23
CA GLY A 142 -0.77 -3.66 18.54
C GLY A 142 0.43 -4.38 19.17
N THR A 143 1.54 -4.57 18.44
CA THR A 143 2.77 -5.13 19.03
C THR A 143 3.42 -4.09 19.96
N LYS A 144 3.70 -4.47 21.20
CA LYS A 144 4.47 -3.62 22.14
C LYS A 144 5.92 -3.51 21.65
N ILE A 145 6.18 -2.55 20.78
CA ILE A 145 7.54 -2.20 20.35
C ILE A 145 8.10 -1.23 21.38
N THR A 146 9.13 -1.63 22.13
CA THR A 146 9.73 -0.79 23.17
C THR A 146 10.62 0.27 22.54
N ILE A 147 10.10 1.46 22.32
CA ILE A 147 10.80 2.69 21.95
C ILE A 147 10.48 3.71 23.04
N LYS A 148 11.49 4.46 23.51
CA LYS A 148 11.38 5.34 24.68
C LYS A 148 10.43 6.53 24.56
N SER A 149 9.99 6.96 23.36
CA SER A 149 9.03 8.05 23.20
C SER A 149 7.78 7.60 22.46
N ASP A 150 6.63 7.87 23.06
CA ASP A 150 5.35 7.38 22.58
C ASP A 150 4.93 7.94 21.22
N LYS A 151 5.22 9.22 20.90
CA LYS A 151 4.77 9.85 19.65
C LYS A 151 5.42 9.32 18.37
N GLU A 152 6.73 9.07 18.38
CA GLU A 152 7.42 8.57 17.17
C GLU A 152 7.30 7.05 17.01
N ARG A 153 7.14 6.33 18.12
CA ARG A 153 6.79 4.91 18.15
C ARG A 153 5.46 4.67 17.42
N GLU A 154 4.46 5.49 17.67
CA GLU A 154 3.17 5.39 17.02
C GLU A 154 3.25 5.58 15.50
N VAL A 155 4.00 6.57 15.03
CA VAL A 155 4.18 6.82 13.58
C VAL A 155 4.87 5.64 12.90
N TRP A 156 5.85 5.04 13.56
CA TRP A 156 6.59 3.91 13.00
C TRP A 156 5.73 2.66 12.87
N VAL A 157 4.97 2.34 13.93
CA VAL A 157 4.01 1.23 13.91
C VAL A 157 2.92 1.48 12.87
N LYS A 158 2.42 2.72 12.75
CA LYS A 158 1.41 3.12 11.77
C LYS A 158 1.90 3.02 10.33
N SER A 159 3.21 3.22 10.09
CA SER A 159 3.80 3.10 8.75
C SER A 159 4.09 1.66 8.32
N CYS A 160 4.04 0.67 9.22
CA CYS A 160 4.30 -0.73 8.89
C CYS A 160 3.00 -1.49 8.66
N ALA A 161 2.89 -2.19 7.53
CA ALA A 161 1.76 -3.07 7.25
C ALA A 161 1.85 -4.38 8.06
N PHE A 162 2.97 -5.07 7.97
CA PHE A 162 3.28 -6.30 8.70
C PHE A 162 4.79 -6.44 8.88
N GLY A 163 5.25 -7.36 9.74
CA GLY A 163 6.68 -7.55 9.97
C GLY A 163 7.02 -8.78 10.79
N LYS A 164 8.32 -9.04 10.90
CA LYS A 164 8.94 -10.11 11.70
C LYS A 164 10.03 -9.49 12.56
N ILE A 165 10.06 -9.83 13.85
CA ILE A 165 11.00 -9.27 14.82
C ILE A 165 12.01 -10.35 15.20
N TYR A 166 13.30 -10.00 15.17
CA TYR A 166 14.42 -10.83 15.59
C TYR A 166 15.00 -10.30 16.91
N ASP A 167 15.33 -11.21 17.80
CA ASP A 167 16.12 -10.90 19.00
C ASP A 167 17.60 -10.99 18.63
N VAL A 168 18.37 -9.92 18.87
CA VAL A 168 19.79 -9.87 18.51
C VAL A 168 20.62 -10.89 19.29
N LYS A 169 20.21 -11.26 20.52
CA LYS A 169 20.88 -12.31 21.29
C LYS A 169 20.69 -13.70 20.70
N ASN A 170 19.59 -13.91 20.00
CA ASN A 170 19.22 -15.17 19.37
C ASN A 170 18.93 -14.94 17.89
N MET A 171 19.87 -14.29 17.18
CA MET A 171 19.73 -14.04 15.75
C MET A 171 19.60 -15.35 14.99
N PRO A 172 18.67 -15.42 14.03
CA PRO A 172 18.58 -16.54 13.09
C PRO A 172 19.89 -16.78 12.36
N SER A 173 20.03 -17.95 11.73
CA SER A 173 21.14 -18.19 10.82
C SER A 173 21.13 -17.19 9.65
N ASN A 174 22.28 -16.99 8.99
CA ASN A 174 22.32 -16.14 7.80
C ASN A 174 21.39 -16.66 6.69
N ASN A 175 21.27 -17.97 6.55
CA ASN A 175 20.38 -18.61 5.58
C ASN A 175 18.90 -18.32 5.90
N ASP A 176 18.49 -18.30 7.18
CA ASP A 176 17.13 -17.93 7.56
C ASP A 176 16.83 -16.47 7.25
N LEU A 177 17.77 -15.56 7.50
CA LEU A 177 17.64 -14.14 7.14
C LEU A 177 17.51 -13.95 5.64
N ILE A 178 18.32 -14.67 4.83
CA ILE A 178 18.24 -14.69 3.37
C ILE A 178 16.85 -15.17 2.92
N ASN A 179 16.34 -16.25 3.51
CA ASN A 179 15.02 -16.77 3.20
C ASN A 179 13.90 -15.77 3.54
N ASP A 180 13.99 -15.12 4.69
CA ASP A 180 13.02 -14.09 5.08
C ASP A 180 13.04 -12.88 4.13
N ILE A 181 14.24 -12.47 3.65
CA ILE A 181 14.36 -11.42 2.62
C ILE A 181 13.71 -11.88 1.31
N LYS A 182 14.00 -13.08 0.83
CA LYS A 182 13.38 -13.62 -0.39
C LYS A 182 11.87 -13.68 -0.28
N ASN A 183 11.34 -14.11 0.87
CA ASN A 183 9.91 -14.18 1.12
C ASN A 183 9.24 -12.81 1.09
N ILE A 184 9.81 -11.80 1.77
CA ILE A 184 9.22 -10.45 1.75
C ILE A 184 9.36 -9.78 0.39
N LEU A 185 10.40 -10.07 -0.37
CA LEU A 185 10.57 -9.57 -1.75
C LEU A 185 9.55 -10.19 -2.71
N ASN A 186 9.23 -11.47 -2.56
CA ASN A 186 8.15 -12.11 -3.32
C ASN A 186 6.77 -11.51 -2.99
N ILE A 187 6.50 -11.26 -1.69
CA ILE A 187 5.28 -10.55 -1.28
C ILE A 187 5.25 -9.13 -1.85
N TYR A 188 6.38 -8.43 -1.83
CA TYR A 188 6.52 -7.07 -2.34
C TYR A 188 6.25 -7.01 -3.84
N GLU A 189 6.80 -7.93 -4.62
CA GLU A 189 6.53 -8.06 -6.05
C GLU A 189 5.04 -8.30 -6.33
N ASN A 190 4.41 -9.22 -5.58
CA ASN A 190 2.96 -9.47 -5.71
C ASN A 190 2.14 -8.21 -5.44
N ILE A 191 2.48 -7.44 -4.41
CA ILE A 191 1.82 -6.16 -4.11
C ILE A 191 1.99 -5.17 -5.26
N ILE A 192 3.19 -5.06 -5.85
CA ILE A 192 3.47 -4.17 -6.99
C ILE A 192 2.61 -4.55 -8.19
N GLN A 193 2.56 -5.83 -8.54
CA GLN A 193 1.77 -6.36 -9.65
C GLN A 193 0.26 -6.13 -9.46
N ASN A 194 -0.22 -6.12 -8.20
CA ASN A 194 -1.60 -5.81 -7.85
C ASN A 194 -1.88 -4.31 -7.62
N GLY A 195 -1.04 -3.41 -8.15
CA GLY A 195 -1.27 -1.95 -8.13
C GLY A 195 -0.92 -1.23 -6.83
N GLY A 196 -0.30 -1.90 -5.85
CA GLY A 196 0.22 -1.27 -4.63
C GLY A 196 -0.82 -0.46 -3.85
N THR A 197 -0.48 0.78 -3.51
CA THR A 197 -1.36 1.72 -2.77
C THR A 197 -2.10 2.70 -3.69
N SER A 198 -2.13 2.46 -5.00
CA SER A 198 -2.75 3.37 -5.97
C SER A 198 -4.28 3.32 -5.98
N GLU A 199 -4.90 2.51 -5.14
CA GLU A 199 -6.35 2.36 -5.07
C GLU A 199 -6.99 3.37 -4.11
N LEU A 200 -8.06 4.04 -4.56
CA LEU A 200 -8.88 4.86 -3.67
C LEU A 200 -9.62 3.97 -2.69
N ILE A 201 -9.68 4.37 -1.43
CA ILE A 201 -10.34 3.59 -0.37
C ILE A 201 -11.86 3.59 -0.57
N GLU A 202 -12.43 4.64 -1.19
CA GLU A 202 -13.85 4.65 -1.53
C GLU A 202 -14.25 3.57 -2.54
N ASN A 203 -13.30 3.09 -3.34
CA ASN A 203 -13.51 2.04 -4.32
C ASN A 203 -13.41 0.62 -3.74
N ILE A 204 -12.94 0.49 -2.51
CA ILE A 204 -12.92 -0.80 -1.81
C ILE A 204 -14.32 -1.08 -1.29
N ASP A 205 -14.89 -2.21 -1.69
CA ASP A 205 -16.21 -2.63 -1.23
C ASP A 205 -16.25 -2.65 0.32
N PRO A 206 -17.24 -2.02 0.96
CA PRO A 206 -17.41 -2.11 2.42
C PRO A 206 -17.42 -3.54 2.93
N GLU A 207 -18.02 -4.49 2.19
CA GLU A 207 -18.02 -5.92 2.54
C GLU A 207 -16.61 -6.51 2.47
N GLU A 208 -15.76 -6.10 1.51
CA GLU A 208 -14.37 -6.53 1.46
C GLU A 208 -13.57 -6.02 2.67
N VAL A 209 -13.87 -4.82 3.16
CA VAL A 209 -13.27 -4.28 4.38
C VAL A 209 -13.70 -5.09 5.61
N GLU A 210 -14.95 -5.52 5.67
CA GLU A 210 -15.45 -6.38 6.76
C GLU A 210 -14.90 -7.79 6.70
N MET A 211 -14.61 -8.32 5.49
CA MET A 211 -13.95 -9.62 5.30
C MET A 211 -12.48 -9.64 5.73
N ILE A 212 -11.84 -8.50 5.93
CA ILE A 212 -10.50 -8.43 6.50
C ILE A 212 -10.62 -8.76 8.01
N LYS A 213 -10.61 -10.05 8.31
CA LYS A 213 -10.96 -10.64 9.62
C LYS A 213 -10.20 -10.10 10.84
N ASP A 214 -9.09 -9.40 10.64
CA ASP A 214 -8.17 -9.01 11.71
C ASP A 214 -8.05 -7.48 11.91
N LEU A 215 -9.01 -6.68 11.44
CA LEU A 215 -8.96 -5.23 11.65
C LEU A 215 -9.34 -4.84 13.07
N SER A 216 -8.43 -4.16 13.77
CA SER A 216 -8.72 -3.53 15.05
C SER A 216 -9.72 -2.36 14.90
N GLY A 217 -10.38 -1.97 15.99
CA GLY A 217 -11.29 -0.82 15.98
C GLY A 217 -10.62 0.50 15.54
N SER A 218 -9.32 0.67 15.82
CA SER A 218 -8.54 1.82 15.36
C SER A 218 -8.29 1.80 13.85
N GLU A 219 -8.07 0.64 13.26
CA GLU A 219 -7.91 0.47 11.81
C GLU A 219 -9.22 0.73 11.06
N LYS A 220 -10.34 0.21 11.54
CA LYS A 220 -11.68 0.51 10.99
C LYS A 220 -11.99 2.01 11.03
N LYS A 221 -11.68 2.68 12.14
CA LYS A 221 -11.85 4.14 12.27
C LYS A 221 -10.97 4.93 11.30
N ALA A 222 -9.73 4.50 11.09
CA ALA A 222 -8.79 5.13 10.16
C ALA A 222 -9.28 5.01 8.71
N LEU A 223 -9.74 3.81 8.29
CA LEU A 223 -10.33 3.60 6.96
C LEU A 223 -11.55 4.49 6.73
N LYS A 224 -12.47 4.57 7.70
CA LYS A 224 -13.66 5.43 7.61
C LYS A 224 -13.25 6.89 7.40
N LYS A 225 -12.32 7.41 8.19
CA LYS A 225 -11.85 8.80 8.07
C LYS A 225 -11.13 9.07 6.75
N HIS A 226 -10.32 8.12 6.26
CA HIS A 226 -9.66 8.28 4.96
C HIS A 226 -10.69 8.29 3.83
N ARG A 227 -11.70 7.43 3.87
CA ARG A 227 -12.82 7.42 2.90
C ARG A 227 -13.61 8.73 2.93
N GLU A 228 -13.88 9.29 4.11
CA GLU A 228 -14.52 10.59 4.26
C GLU A 228 -13.66 11.71 3.66
N HIS A 229 -12.34 11.64 3.85
CA HIS A 229 -11.40 12.58 3.28
C HIS A 229 -11.37 12.49 1.73
N GLU A 230 -11.29 11.30 1.17
CA GLU A 230 -11.35 11.12 -0.29
C GLU A 230 -12.67 11.66 -0.85
N LYS A 231 -13.80 11.33 -0.26
CA LYS A 231 -15.12 11.83 -0.68
C LYS A 231 -15.25 13.34 -0.64
N TYR A 232 -14.56 14.03 0.26
CA TYR A 232 -14.56 15.49 0.31
C TYR A 232 -13.99 16.10 -0.98
N TYR A 233 -12.91 15.54 -1.50
CA TYR A 233 -12.28 16.01 -2.73
C TYR A 233 -12.93 15.44 -4.00
N ILE A 234 -13.61 14.31 -3.87
CA ILE A 234 -14.32 13.66 -4.97
C ILE A 234 -15.79 14.10 -4.91
N LYS A 235 -16.13 15.20 -5.55
CA LYS A 235 -17.52 15.64 -5.66
C LYS A 235 -18.28 14.77 -6.66
N THR A 236 -19.40 14.19 -6.22
CA THR A 236 -20.34 13.51 -7.08
C THR A 236 -21.56 14.41 -7.22
N ASP A 237 -21.89 14.81 -8.45
CA ASP A 237 -23.16 15.49 -8.74
C ASP A 237 -24.25 14.43 -8.99
N PRO A 238 -25.23 14.25 -8.07
CA PRO A 238 -26.30 13.26 -8.24
C PRO A 238 -27.14 13.51 -9.48
N LYS A 239 -27.28 14.77 -9.92
CA LYS A 239 -28.03 15.14 -11.12
C LYS A 239 -27.29 14.70 -12.39
N LEU A 240 -25.96 14.89 -12.42
CA LEU A 240 -25.11 14.41 -13.50
C LEU A 240 -25.21 12.88 -13.63
N ILE A 241 -25.04 12.16 -12.52
CA ILE A 241 -25.14 10.69 -12.54
C ILE A 241 -26.51 10.21 -12.99
N LYS A 242 -27.59 10.84 -12.54
CA LYS A 242 -28.96 10.50 -12.98
C LYS A 242 -29.13 10.72 -14.50
N ASN A 243 -28.57 11.80 -15.03
CA ASN A 243 -28.62 12.10 -16.46
C ASN A 243 -27.79 11.09 -17.27
N LEU A 244 -26.60 10.74 -16.78
CA LEU A 244 -25.76 9.71 -17.42
C LEU A 244 -26.43 8.35 -17.48
N LYS A 245 -27.03 7.88 -16.38
CA LYS A 245 -27.80 6.63 -16.36
C LYS A 245 -28.90 6.63 -17.42
N LYS A 246 -29.64 7.74 -17.55
CA LYS A 246 -30.65 7.92 -18.61
C LYS A 246 -30.05 7.94 -20.02
N LYS A 247 -28.94 8.69 -20.21
CA LYS A 247 -28.23 8.78 -21.50
C LYS A 247 -27.81 7.42 -22.03
N PHE A 248 -27.35 6.53 -21.13
CA PHE A 248 -26.97 5.16 -21.47
C PHE A 248 -28.13 4.15 -21.32
N ASP A 249 -29.35 4.65 -21.20
CA ASP A 249 -30.55 3.83 -21.13
C ASP A 249 -30.43 2.69 -20.08
N TYR A 250 -29.85 3.01 -18.93
CA TYR A 250 -29.61 2.06 -17.82
C TYR A 250 -28.90 0.77 -18.27
N THR A 251 -28.07 0.85 -19.29
CA THR A 251 -27.33 -0.26 -19.86
C THR A 251 -25.87 -0.23 -19.39
N CYS A 252 -25.33 -1.37 -18.98
CA CYS A 252 -23.93 -1.51 -18.61
C CYS A 252 -23.03 -1.27 -19.83
N GLN A 253 -22.16 -0.27 -19.77
CA GLN A 253 -21.25 0.06 -20.88
C GLN A 253 -20.15 -0.99 -21.09
N ALA A 254 -19.92 -1.89 -20.14
CA ALA A 254 -18.91 -2.94 -20.25
C ALA A 254 -19.47 -4.22 -20.87
N CYS A 255 -20.57 -4.78 -20.35
CA CYS A 255 -21.12 -6.07 -20.80
C CYS A 255 -22.48 -5.96 -21.50
N ASN A 256 -22.99 -4.77 -21.73
CA ASN A 256 -24.28 -4.48 -22.37
C ASN A 256 -25.51 -5.07 -21.64
N LEU A 257 -25.36 -5.45 -20.36
CA LEU A 257 -26.47 -5.90 -19.55
C LEU A 257 -27.47 -4.75 -19.31
N LYS A 258 -28.75 -5.01 -19.59
CA LYS A 258 -29.89 -4.15 -19.24
C LYS A 258 -30.80 -4.96 -18.31
N PHE A 259 -30.93 -4.55 -17.06
CA PHE A 259 -31.69 -5.30 -16.06
C PHE A 259 -33.15 -5.49 -16.41
N GLU A 260 -33.79 -4.48 -17.04
CA GLU A 260 -35.16 -4.55 -17.53
C GLU A 260 -35.42 -5.76 -18.43
N LYS A 261 -34.46 -6.09 -19.30
CA LYS A 261 -34.57 -7.23 -20.21
C LYS A 261 -34.51 -8.59 -19.53
N ILE A 262 -33.93 -8.64 -18.34
CA ILE A 262 -33.79 -9.89 -17.56
C ILE A 262 -34.89 -10.04 -16.54
N TYR A 263 -35.22 -8.97 -15.83
CA TYR A 263 -36.13 -9.00 -14.68
C TYR A 263 -37.49 -8.37 -14.95
N GLY A 264 -37.71 -7.85 -16.16
CA GLY A 264 -38.91 -7.10 -16.49
C GLY A 264 -38.96 -5.72 -15.84
N ASN A 265 -39.97 -4.94 -16.16
CA ASN A 265 -40.15 -3.60 -15.59
C ASN A 265 -40.92 -3.72 -14.25
N TYR A 266 -40.20 -3.81 -13.14
CA TYR A 266 -40.80 -3.93 -11.81
C TYR A 266 -40.84 -2.55 -11.11
N ASN A 267 -42.00 -1.88 -11.17
CA ASN A 267 -42.30 -0.64 -10.43
C ASN A 267 -41.33 0.54 -10.69
N ASP A 268 -40.95 0.84 -11.91
CA ASP A 268 -40.10 1.98 -12.31
C ASP A 268 -38.75 2.11 -11.54
N LYS A 269 -38.31 1.03 -10.87
CA LYS A 269 -37.08 1.01 -10.04
C LYS A 269 -35.94 0.25 -10.72
N LEU A 270 -35.65 0.55 -11.99
CA LEU A 270 -34.63 -0.16 -12.79
C LEU A 270 -33.23 0.45 -12.66
N ASP A 271 -32.99 1.22 -11.61
CA ASP A 271 -31.73 1.95 -11.43
C ASP A 271 -30.62 1.10 -10.75
N TYR A 272 -30.43 -0.15 -11.24
CA TYR A 272 -29.41 -1.06 -10.74
C TYR A 272 -28.05 -0.91 -11.42
N VAL A 273 -27.86 0.11 -12.23
CA VAL A 273 -26.56 0.47 -12.77
C VAL A 273 -25.88 1.51 -11.89
N GLU A 274 -24.58 1.40 -11.78
CA GLU A 274 -23.74 2.21 -10.91
C GLU A 274 -22.80 3.07 -11.76
N ALA A 275 -22.45 4.27 -11.27
CA ALA A 275 -21.47 5.12 -11.93
C ALA A 275 -20.07 4.80 -11.39
N HIS A 276 -19.20 4.34 -12.27
CA HIS A 276 -17.80 4.08 -12.00
C HIS A 276 -16.93 5.22 -12.48
N HIS A 277 -15.99 5.70 -11.67
CA HIS A 277 -15.03 6.70 -12.08
C HIS A 277 -13.97 6.11 -13.01
N ILE A 278 -13.90 6.63 -14.24
CA ILE A 278 -12.90 6.22 -15.24
C ILE A 278 -11.69 7.15 -15.32
N VAL A 279 -11.70 8.26 -14.58
CA VAL A 279 -10.51 9.13 -14.47
C VAL A 279 -9.35 8.32 -13.92
N PRO A 280 -8.16 8.38 -14.51
CA PRO A 280 -7.00 7.68 -14.02
C PRO A 280 -6.77 7.96 -12.55
N LYS A 281 -6.70 6.91 -11.73
CA LYS A 281 -6.51 7.01 -10.27
C LYS A 281 -5.34 7.90 -9.88
N ALA A 282 -4.26 7.83 -10.65
CA ALA A 282 -3.08 8.67 -10.42
C ALA A 282 -3.41 10.17 -10.51
N GLU A 283 -4.34 10.56 -11.37
CA GLU A 283 -4.77 11.95 -11.50
C GLU A 283 -5.69 12.37 -10.35
N ILE A 284 -6.63 11.50 -9.96
CA ILE A 284 -7.48 11.73 -8.80
C ILE A 284 -6.62 11.88 -7.54
N LEU A 285 -5.72 10.93 -7.29
CA LEU A 285 -4.83 10.96 -6.13
C LEU A 285 -3.91 12.18 -6.15
N LYS A 286 -3.42 12.58 -7.33
CA LYS A 286 -2.60 13.80 -7.46
C LYS A 286 -3.39 15.05 -7.08
N LYS A 287 -4.65 15.17 -7.51
CA LYS A 287 -5.52 16.31 -7.17
C LYS A 287 -5.88 16.32 -5.68
N ILE A 288 -6.21 15.15 -5.11
CA ILE A 288 -6.41 15.02 -3.65
C ILE A 288 -5.14 15.42 -2.89
N ASP A 289 -3.96 15.00 -3.34
CA ASP A 289 -2.68 15.35 -2.74
C ASP A 289 -2.39 16.85 -2.79
N LEU A 290 -2.89 17.55 -3.81
CA LEU A 290 -2.76 19.00 -3.97
C LEU A 290 -3.89 19.79 -3.28
N ASN A 291 -4.85 19.11 -2.65
CA ASN A 291 -6.11 19.66 -2.12
C ASN A 291 -6.95 20.37 -3.21
N GLU A 292 -6.87 19.91 -4.44
CA GLU A 292 -7.66 20.43 -5.56
C GLU A 292 -8.96 19.63 -5.70
N GLU A 293 -10.08 20.34 -5.85
CA GLU A 293 -11.37 19.69 -6.13
C GLU A 293 -11.39 19.15 -7.57
N LEU A 294 -11.90 17.92 -7.73
CA LEU A 294 -12.15 17.37 -9.05
C LEU A 294 -13.45 17.99 -9.61
N GLY A 295 -13.30 18.79 -10.66
CA GLY A 295 -14.41 19.08 -11.57
C GLY A 295 -14.77 17.80 -12.31
N ARG A 296 -16.07 17.52 -12.46
CA ARG A 296 -16.55 16.28 -13.06
C ARG A 296 -17.48 16.55 -14.21
N ASP A 297 -17.14 15.95 -15.32
CA ASP A 297 -17.99 15.93 -16.49
C ASP A 297 -18.48 14.49 -16.79
N GLU A 298 -19.26 14.35 -17.86
CA GLU A 298 -19.81 13.07 -18.27
C GLU A 298 -18.72 12.03 -18.60
N ASN A 299 -17.55 12.47 -19.03
CA ASN A 299 -16.47 11.59 -19.48
C ASN A 299 -15.69 11.01 -18.32
N ASP A 300 -15.89 11.52 -17.10
CA ASP A 300 -15.24 11.00 -15.90
C ASP A 300 -15.88 9.70 -15.38
N PHE A 301 -17.02 9.27 -15.99
CA PHE A 301 -17.79 8.15 -15.47
C PHE A 301 -18.12 7.12 -16.55
N ALA A 302 -18.14 5.85 -16.15
CA ALA A 302 -18.78 4.77 -16.89
C ALA A 302 -19.99 4.24 -16.10
N ILE A 303 -21.08 3.94 -16.82
CA ILE A 303 -22.26 3.31 -16.23
C ILE A 303 -22.10 1.79 -16.34
N LEU A 304 -22.01 1.11 -15.21
CA LEU A 304 -21.74 -0.32 -15.10
C LEU A 304 -22.84 -1.03 -14.30
N CYS A 305 -23.09 -2.31 -14.60
CA CYS A 305 -23.85 -3.16 -13.68
C CYS A 305 -23.01 -3.46 -12.43
N ALA A 306 -23.65 -3.85 -11.33
CA ALA A 306 -22.98 -4.13 -10.06
C ALA A 306 -21.82 -5.16 -10.21
N ASN A 307 -22.00 -6.19 -11.04
CA ASN A 307 -20.98 -7.19 -11.30
C ASN A 307 -19.76 -6.61 -12.03
N CYS A 308 -19.97 -5.87 -13.12
CA CYS A 308 -18.89 -5.21 -13.85
C CYS A 308 -18.19 -4.16 -13.01
N HIS A 309 -18.94 -3.42 -12.18
CA HIS A 309 -18.38 -2.43 -11.26
C HIS A 309 -17.46 -3.08 -10.23
N ARG A 310 -17.87 -4.18 -9.60
CA ARG A 310 -17.02 -4.96 -8.68
C ARG A 310 -15.80 -5.57 -9.39
N MET A 311 -15.99 -6.12 -10.57
CA MET A 311 -14.90 -6.78 -11.31
C MET A 311 -13.86 -5.79 -11.83
N ILE A 312 -14.24 -4.60 -12.33
CA ILE A 312 -13.28 -3.59 -12.76
C ILE A 312 -12.37 -3.15 -11.63
N HIS A 313 -12.92 -3.07 -10.38
CA HIS A 313 -12.12 -2.81 -9.20
C HIS A 313 -11.15 -3.97 -8.88
N LYS A 314 -11.60 -5.22 -9.01
CA LYS A 314 -10.74 -6.40 -8.81
C LYS A 314 -9.60 -6.47 -9.84
N TYR A 315 -9.80 -5.98 -11.04
CA TYR A 315 -8.76 -5.84 -12.06
C TYR A 315 -7.88 -4.59 -11.90
N GLY A 316 -7.98 -3.87 -10.76
CA GLY A 316 -7.15 -2.69 -10.48
C GLY A 316 -7.57 -1.44 -11.24
N CYS A 317 -8.85 -1.33 -11.63
CA CYS A 317 -9.44 -0.21 -12.38
C CYS A 317 -8.69 0.11 -13.70
N PRO A 318 -8.60 -0.83 -14.63
CA PRO A 318 -8.10 -0.53 -15.97
C PRO A 318 -9.03 0.46 -16.68
N SER A 319 -8.63 0.97 -17.84
CA SER A 319 -9.54 1.72 -18.70
C SER A 319 -10.78 0.89 -19.04
N LEU A 320 -11.90 1.55 -19.37
CA LEU A 320 -13.14 0.85 -19.73
C LEU A 320 -12.92 -0.10 -20.91
N ASP A 321 -12.12 0.31 -21.90
CA ASP A 321 -11.87 -0.50 -23.11
C ASP A 321 -10.97 -1.72 -22.81
N GLU A 322 -9.94 -1.56 -21.97
CA GLU A 322 -9.14 -2.70 -21.50
C GLU A 322 -10.00 -3.67 -20.68
N PHE A 323 -10.93 -3.15 -19.88
CA PHE A 323 -11.83 -4.00 -19.11
C PHE A 323 -12.82 -4.75 -19.98
N LYS A 324 -13.40 -4.10 -21.01
CA LYS A 324 -14.24 -4.77 -22.01
C LYS A 324 -13.53 -5.95 -22.67
N GLY A 325 -12.26 -5.80 -23.01
CA GLY A 325 -11.45 -6.87 -23.61
C GLY A 325 -11.26 -8.09 -22.71
N LYS A 326 -11.52 -7.96 -21.39
CA LYS A 326 -11.43 -9.06 -20.41
C LYS A 326 -12.78 -9.77 -20.18
N ILE A 327 -13.88 -9.23 -20.70
CA ILE A 327 -15.22 -9.78 -20.50
C ILE A 327 -15.51 -10.81 -21.59
N GLN A 328 -15.85 -12.04 -21.18
CA GLN A 328 -16.12 -13.15 -22.09
C GLN A 328 -17.58 -13.17 -22.60
N VAL A 329 -18.51 -12.48 -21.93
CA VAL A 329 -19.94 -12.48 -22.26
C VAL A 329 -20.42 -11.08 -22.58
N ASP A 330 -20.92 -10.88 -23.81
CA ASP A 330 -21.62 -9.67 -24.22
C ASP A 330 -23.14 -9.93 -24.25
N TYR A 331 -23.85 -9.37 -23.29
CA TYR A 331 -25.32 -9.54 -23.17
C TYR A 331 -26.11 -8.92 -24.31
N LYS A 332 -25.51 -8.06 -25.16
CA LYS A 332 -26.17 -7.51 -26.34
C LYS A 332 -26.59 -8.59 -27.34
N ASN A 333 -25.75 -9.64 -27.47
CA ASN A 333 -26.01 -10.76 -28.36
C ASN A 333 -26.77 -11.89 -27.66
N PHE A 334 -26.52 -12.09 -26.36
CA PHE A 334 -27.17 -13.13 -25.57
C PHE A 334 -28.69 -13.00 -25.46
N LEU A 335 -29.24 -11.80 -25.56
CA LEU A 335 -30.68 -11.52 -25.46
C LEU A 335 -31.38 -11.43 -26.86
N LYS A 336 -30.65 -11.64 -27.95
CA LYS A 336 -31.25 -11.71 -29.30
C LYS A 336 -31.78 -13.10 -29.65
N ASP A 337 -31.30 -14.12 -28.95
CA ASP A 337 -31.63 -15.53 -29.20
C ASP A 337 -32.73 -16.05 -28.25
N LYS A 338 -33.43 -15.16 -27.53
CA LYS A 338 -34.62 -15.43 -26.74
C LYS A 338 -35.77 -14.54 -27.19
#